data_94aac4f1909571b01402326341dc1e72
#
_entry.id   94aac4f1909571b01402326341dc1e72
#
_cell.length_a   1.000
_cell.length_b   1.000
_cell.length_c   1.000
_cell.angle_alpha   90.00
_cell.angle_beta   90.00
_cell.angle_gamma   90.00
#
_symmetry.space_group_name_H-M   'P 1'
#
loop_
_entity.id
_entity.type
_entity.pdbx_description
1 polymer ?
#
loop_
_entity_poly.entity_id
_entity_poly.type
_entity_poly.pdbx_seq_one_letter_code
_entity_poly.pdbx_strand_id
1 'polypeptide(L)'
;MKEQAYIPQPLDTSAIVLPKDLDVLTEQLAQNVHAVWAAGRVADGWTYGEVRDDVRKTHPCLVPYDQLPESEKEYDRRTSIETLKCILAQGFTILKQ
;
A
#
# COMPACT_ATOMS: atom_id res chain seq x y z
N MET A 1 23.46 4.21 -25.59
CA MET A 1 22.29 5.06 -25.29
C MET A 1 22.01 5.06 -23.80
N LYS A 2 21.86 6.22 -23.23
CA LYS A 2 21.56 6.35 -21.81
C LYS A 2 20.08 6.17 -21.58
N GLU A 3 19.72 5.28 -20.66
CA GLU A 3 18.36 5.20 -20.20
C GLU A 3 18.05 6.39 -19.29
N GLN A 4 16.88 6.96 -19.47
CA GLN A 4 16.40 7.98 -18.56
C GLN A 4 15.85 7.33 -17.30
N ALA A 5 16.20 7.87 -16.15
CA ALA A 5 15.62 7.44 -14.90
C ALA A 5 14.11 7.72 -14.91
N TYR A 6 13.32 6.77 -14.40
CA TYR A 6 11.90 6.99 -14.21
C TYR A 6 11.68 8.02 -13.11
N ILE A 7 10.94 9.07 -13.42
CA ILE A 7 10.56 10.11 -12.46
C ILE A 7 9.05 9.94 -12.18
N PRO A 8 8.69 9.39 -11.03
CA PRO A 8 7.26 9.23 -10.70
C PRO A 8 6.57 10.59 -10.58
N GLN A 9 5.35 10.66 -11.08
CA GLN A 9 4.54 11.88 -11.01
C GLN A 9 3.18 11.53 -10.41
N PRO A 10 3.11 11.30 -9.10
CA PRO A 10 1.83 11.04 -8.46
C PRO A 10 0.92 12.27 -8.57
N LEU A 11 -0.39 12.02 -8.57
CA LEU A 11 -1.35 13.10 -8.55
C LEU A 11 -1.11 13.99 -7.33
N ASP A 12 -1.13 15.30 -7.52
CA ASP A 12 -1.00 16.24 -6.40
C ASP A 12 -2.30 16.26 -5.60
N THR A 13 -2.26 15.67 -4.42
CA THR A 13 -3.40 15.60 -3.51
C THR A 13 -3.25 16.53 -2.31
N SER A 14 -2.31 17.49 -2.38
CA SER A 14 -1.99 18.34 -1.24
C SER A 14 -3.18 19.21 -0.77
N ALA A 15 -4.12 19.51 -1.69
CA ALA A 15 -5.31 20.29 -1.36
C ALA A 15 -6.48 19.43 -0.86
N ILE A 16 -6.34 18.11 -0.89
CA ILE A 16 -7.40 17.18 -0.47
C ILE A 16 -7.26 16.90 1.00
N VAL A 17 -8.34 17.15 1.75
CA VAL A 17 -8.42 16.83 3.17
C VAL A 17 -9.35 15.64 3.33
N LEU A 18 -8.87 14.56 3.95
CA LEU A 18 -9.69 13.39 4.22
C LEU A 18 -10.70 13.71 5.33
N PRO A 19 -11.97 13.31 5.16
CA PRO A 19 -12.89 13.30 6.27
C PRO A 19 -12.36 12.46 7.45
N LYS A 20 -12.64 12.89 8.67
CA LYS A 20 -12.15 12.17 9.85
C LYS A 20 -12.60 10.72 9.90
N ASP A 21 -13.79 10.42 9.40
CA ASP A 21 -14.32 9.05 9.36
C ASP A 21 -13.44 8.12 8.54
N LEU A 22 -12.77 8.64 7.51
CA LEU A 22 -11.86 7.87 6.69
C LEU A 22 -10.45 7.81 7.31
N ASP A 23 -10.04 8.90 7.94
CA ASP A 23 -8.71 8.97 8.56
C ASP A 23 -8.55 7.93 9.67
N VAL A 24 -9.61 7.68 10.46
CA VAL A 24 -9.56 6.69 11.53
C VAL A 24 -9.44 5.25 11.01
N LEU A 25 -9.67 5.03 9.73
CA LEU A 25 -9.55 3.72 9.12
C LEU A 25 -8.15 3.42 8.59
N THR A 26 -7.20 4.35 8.74
CA THR A 26 -5.87 4.22 8.13
C THR A 26 -5.22 2.88 8.43
N GLU A 27 -5.19 2.46 9.70
CA GLU A 27 -4.57 1.18 10.06
C GLU A 27 -5.32 -0.01 9.47
N GLN A 28 -6.64 0.00 9.46
CA GLN A 28 -7.42 -1.09 8.89
C GLN A 28 -7.20 -1.20 7.38
N LEU A 29 -7.11 -0.05 6.70
CA LEU A 29 -6.83 -0.01 5.27
C LEU A 29 -5.42 -0.54 4.98
N ALA A 30 -4.44 -0.11 5.76
CA ALA A 30 -3.06 -0.56 5.61
C ALA A 30 -2.94 -2.07 5.84
N GLN A 31 -3.59 -2.60 6.87
CA GLN A 31 -3.62 -4.03 7.13
C GLN A 31 -4.22 -4.80 5.96
N ASN A 32 -5.30 -4.28 5.39
CA ASN A 32 -5.94 -4.94 4.26
C ASN A 32 -5.10 -4.88 2.99
N VAL A 33 -4.43 -3.76 2.74
CA VAL A 33 -3.48 -3.65 1.62
C VAL A 33 -2.42 -4.74 1.73
N HIS A 34 -1.85 -4.90 2.92
CA HIS A 34 -0.84 -5.93 3.15
C HIS A 34 -1.42 -7.33 2.95
N ALA A 35 -2.61 -7.59 3.48
CA ALA A 35 -3.24 -8.91 3.37
C ALA A 35 -3.54 -9.27 1.91
N VAL A 36 -4.03 -8.32 1.12
CA VAL A 36 -4.31 -8.54 -0.30
C VAL A 36 -3.01 -8.82 -1.07
N TRP A 37 -1.97 -8.03 -0.81
CA TRP A 37 -0.65 -8.27 -1.42
C TRP A 37 -0.13 -9.66 -1.06
N ALA A 38 -0.15 -10.01 0.22
CA ALA A 38 0.34 -11.30 0.70
C ALA A 38 -0.45 -12.47 0.11
N ALA A 39 -1.78 -12.34 0.05
CA ALA A 39 -2.63 -13.39 -0.54
C ALA A 39 -2.27 -13.64 -2.01
N GLY A 40 -2.01 -12.58 -2.77
CA GLY A 40 -1.59 -12.72 -4.16
C GLY A 40 -0.24 -13.42 -4.28
N ARG A 41 0.71 -13.06 -3.43
CA ARG A 41 2.04 -13.69 -3.42
C ARG A 41 1.93 -15.18 -3.07
N VAL A 42 1.17 -15.51 -2.04
CA VAL A 42 0.98 -16.92 -1.63
C VAL A 42 0.32 -17.72 -2.75
N ALA A 43 -0.68 -17.15 -3.41
CA ALA A 43 -1.34 -17.80 -4.55
C ALA A 43 -0.35 -18.09 -5.69
N ASP A 44 0.66 -17.22 -5.86
CA ASP A 44 1.69 -17.38 -6.88
C ASP A 44 2.85 -18.27 -6.42
N GLY A 45 2.75 -18.89 -5.24
CA GLY A 45 3.75 -19.84 -4.74
C GLY A 45 4.85 -19.23 -3.90
N TRP A 46 4.71 -17.96 -3.48
CA TRP A 46 5.70 -17.31 -2.62
C TRP A 46 5.56 -17.76 -1.18
N THR A 47 6.68 -17.82 -0.47
CA THR A 47 6.75 -18.16 0.95
C THR A 47 7.63 -17.15 1.67
N TYR A 48 7.58 -17.17 2.99
CA TYR A 48 8.46 -16.33 3.80
C TYR A 48 9.93 -16.77 3.62
N GLY A 49 10.82 -15.78 3.56
CA GLY A 49 12.25 -15.97 3.62
C GLY A 49 12.91 -14.69 4.08
N GLU A 50 14.03 -14.77 4.76
CA GLU A 50 14.72 -13.59 5.31
C GLU A 50 15.18 -12.62 4.24
N VAL A 51 15.41 -13.12 3.01
CA VAL A 51 15.87 -12.33 1.87
C VAL A 51 14.90 -12.54 0.73
N ARG A 52 14.57 -11.47 0.03
CA ARG A 52 13.78 -11.59 -1.20
C ARG A 52 14.58 -12.34 -2.25
N ASP A 53 13.98 -13.38 -2.80
CA ASP A 53 14.58 -14.19 -3.87
C ASP A 53 13.48 -14.52 -4.87
N ASP A 54 13.57 -13.90 -6.04
CA ASP A 54 12.54 -14.04 -7.07
C ASP A 54 12.56 -15.42 -7.73
N VAL A 55 13.71 -16.11 -7.69
CA VAL A 55 13.82 -17.48 -8.24
C VAL A 55 13.16 -18.48 -7.29
N ARG A 56 13.48 -18.39 -5.99
CA ARG A 56 12.90 -19.26 -4.96
C ARG A 56 11.54 -18.81 -4.49
N LYS A 57 11.14 -17.60 -4.86
CA LYS A 57 9.89 -16.97 -4.45
C LYS A 57 9.78 -16.86 -2.92
N THR A 58 10.80 -16.24 -2.34
CA THR A 58 10.79 -15.93 -0.91
C THR A 58 10.75 -14.42 -0.70
N HIS A 59 10.10 -13.99 0.37
CA HIS A 59 9.98 -12.57 0.67
C HIS A 59 9.89 -12.35 2.18
N PRO A 60 10.67 -11.40 2.72
CA PRO A 60 10.69 -11.15 4.17
C PRO A 60 9.42 -10.48 4.69
N CYS A 61 8.61 -9.88 3.83
CA CYS A 61 7.37 -9.23 4.24
C CYS A 61 6.15 -10.16 4.24
N LEU A 62 6.35 -11.47 3.95
CA LEU A 62 5.27 -12.45 4.07
C LEU A 62 5.09 -12.88 5.52
N VAL A 63 4.71 -11.93 6.34
CA VAL A 63 4.44 -12.03 7.78
C VAL A 63 3.18 -11.24 8.09
N PRO A 64 2.54 -11.45 9.24
CA PRO A 64 1.41 -10.60 9.64
C PRO A 64 1.79 -9.13 9.67
N TYR A 65 0.83 -8.26 9.41
CA TYR A 65 1.07 -6.82 9.33
C TYR A 65 1.78 -6.26 10.54
N ASP A 66 1.37 -6.67 11.75
CA ASP A 66 1.96 -6.17 13.00
C ASP A 66 3.42 -6.56 13.20
N GLN A 67 3.92 -7.54 12.44
CA GLN A 67 5.33 -7.95 12.45
C GLN A 67 6.17 -7.25 11.39
N LEU A 68 5.55 -6.44 10.53
CA LEU A 68 6.30 -5.69 9.52
C LEU A 68 7.16 -4.60 10.16
N PRO A 69 8.31 -4.26 9.56
CA PRO A 69 9.02 -3.05 9.94
C PRO A 69 8.12 -1.82 9.78
N GLU A 70 8.34 -0.82 10.62
CA GLU A 70 7.52 0.40 10.58
C GLU A 70 7.55 1.08 9.21
N SER A 71 8.70 1.04 8.52
CA SER A 71 8.83 1.61 7.18
C SER A 71 7.88 0.95 6.18
N GLU A 72 7.68 -0.37 6.28
CA GLU A 72 6.77 -1.09 5.40
C GLU A 72 5.31 -0.80 5.74
N LYS A 73 4.98 -0.70 7.02
CA LYS A 73 3.64 -0.29 7.45
C LYS A 73 3.32 1.10 6.91
N GLU A 74 4.30 2.00 6.93
CA GLU A 74 4.10 3.37 6.45
C GLU A 74 3.83 3.42 4.95
N TYR A 75 4.45 2.56 4.16
CA TYR A 75 4.11 2.43 2.74
C TYR A 75 2.66 2.02 2.54
N ASP A 76 2.20 1.07 3.33
CA ASP A 76 0.82 0.59 3.24
C ASP A 76 -0.17 1.68 3.65
N ARG A 77 0.15 2.44 4.70
CA ARG A 77 -0.68 3.58 5.14
C ARG A 77 -0.75 4.64 4.06
N ARG A 78 0.40 5.03 3.52
CA ARG A 78 0.47 6.07 2.49
C ARG A 78 -0.28 5.66 1.22
N THR A 79 -0.09 4.44 0.76
CA THR A 79 -0.79 3.93 -0.42
C THR A 79 -2.30 4.00 -0.23
N SER A 80 -2.79 3.61 0.94
CA SER A 80 -4.21 3.64 1.26
C SER A 80 -4.75 5.06 1.25
N ILE A 81 -4.09 5.96 1.93
CA ILE A 81 -4.53 7.36 2.07
C ILE A 81 -4.49 8.08 0.72
N GLU A 82 -3.42 7.89 -0.05
CA GLU A 82 -3.30 8.54 -1.36
C GLU A 82 -4.34 8.01 -2.35
N THR A 83 -4.72 6.74 -2.24
CA THR A 83 -5.78 6.17 -3.06
C THR A 83 -7.12 6.84 -2.77
N LEU A 84 -7.45 7.03 -1.48
CA LEU A 84 -8.69 7.72 -1.10
C LEU A 84 -8.67 9.17 -1.58
N LYS A 85 -7.56 9.86 -1.40
CA LYS A 85 -7.43 11.25 -1.86
C LYS A 85 -7.56 11.34 -3.37
N CYS A 86 -7.02 10.38 -4.10
CA CYS A 86 -7.15 10.34 -5.56
C CYS A 86 -8.62 10.23 -5.99
N ILE A 87 -9.39 9.39 -5.29
CA ILE A 87 -10.82 9.24 -5.56
C ILE A 87 -11.54 10.58 -5.35
N LEU A 88 -11.26 11.23 -4.24
CA LEU A 88 -11.89 12.53 -3.92
C LEU A 88 -11.48 13.60 -4.94
N ALA A 89 -10.22 13.58 -5.38
CA ALA A 89 -9.73 14.53 -6.37
C ALA A 89 -10.42 14.38 -7.72
N GLN A 90 -10.97 13.20 -8.02
CA GLN A 90 -11.72 12.96 -9.26
C GLN A 90 -13.17 13.43 -9.17
N GLY A 91 -13.57 14.03 -8.05
CA GLY A 91 -14.91 14.57 -7.89
C GLY A 91 -15.90 13.63 -7.21
N PHE A 92 -15.44 12.48 -6.72
CA PHE A 92 -16.30 11.56 -5.98
C PHE A 92 -16.41 11.97 -4.52
N THR A 93 -17.48 11.55 -3.89
CA THR A 93 -17.62 11.62 -2.44
C THR A 93 -17.68 10.21 -1.88
N ILE A 94 -17.19 10.05 -0.65
CA ILE A 94 -17.22 8.78 0.06
C ILE A 94 -18.06 9.02 1.31
N LEU A 95 -19.17 8.29 1.42
CA LEU A 95 -20.13 8.46 2.51
C LEU A 95 -20.23 7.17 3.29
N LYS A 96 -20.24 7.31 4.62
CA LYS A 96 -20.52 6.18 5.51
C LYS A 96 -22.03 5.97 5.56
N GLN A 97 -22.43 4.73 5.36
CA GLN A 97 -23.82 4.35 5.46
C GLN A 97 -24.28 4.16 6.91
#